data_9f0c484ce0cc29ad325627124ecb621b
#
_entry.id   9f0c484ce0cc29ad325627124ecb621b
#
_cell.length_a   1.000
_cell.length_b   1.000
_cell.length_c   1.000
_cell.angle_alpha   90.00
_cell.angle_beta   90.00
_cell.angle_gamma   90.00
#
_symmetry.space_group_name_H-M   'P 1'
#
loop_
_entity.id
_entity.type
_entity.pdbx_description
1 polymer ?
#
loop_
_entity_poly.entity_id
_entity_poly.type
_entity_poly.pdbx_seq_one_letter_code
_entity_poly.pdbx_strand_id
1 'polypeptide(L)'
;MRNYVRWPLVVLMAVLLVFLLRWARSLDIHEVTEVYDGDTIRIDDGRNIRLIGVDAPEVDSPYSKEEPFGRESREHLEKLLAGRKVQIRVGATPLDRYGRTLAYVYADDVLINGRIIRDGWAQADVRFDYKNRDLFAAYEKEARAKRIGMWKHSP
;
A
#
# COMPACT_ATOMS: atom_id res chain seq x y z
N MET A 1 21.38 44.00 33.04
CA MET A 1 20.11 43.67 32.41
C MET A 1 20.20 42.25 31.81
N ARG A 2 19.50 41.27 32.39
CA ARG A 2 19.62 39.85 32.04
C ARG A 2 18.72 39.54 30.86
N ASN A 3 19.29 39.06 29.73
CA ASN A 3 18.61 38.73 28.48
C ASN A 3 17.81 37.40 28.62
N TYR A 4 16.65 37.41 29.26
CA TYR A 4 15.79 36.22 29.47
C TYR A 4 14.78 35.93 28.33
N VAL A 5 14.80 36.70 27.23
CA VAL A 5 13.69 36.67 26.27
C VAL A 5 13.89 35.72 25.08
N ARG A 6 15.05 35.09 24.91
CA ARG A 6 15.35 34.39 23.64
C ARG A 6 15.17 32.86 23.68
N TRP A 7 15.28 32.22 24.82
CA TRP A 7 15.18 30.77 24.94
C TRP A 7 13.81 30.18 24.60
N PRO A 8 12.65 30.73 25.03
CA PRO A 8 11.36 30.16 24.69
C PRO A 8 11.04 30.25 23.19
N LEU A 9 11.49 31.29 22.50
CA LEU A 9 11.33 31.42 21.03
C LEU A 9 12.18 30.39 20.29
N VAL A 10 13.40 30.12 20.72
CA VAL A 10 14.29 29.11 20.12
C VAL A 10 13.70 27.71 20.29
N VAL A 11 13.18 27.39 21.48
CA VAL A 11 12.53 26.11 21.77
C VAL A 11 11.26 25.96 20.91
N LEU A 12 10.43 27.00 20.80
CA LEU A 12 9.22 26.97 19.98
C LEU A 12 9.56 26.77 18.49
N MET A 13 10.57 27.46 17.97
CA MET A 13 11.04 27.28 16.58
C MET A 13 11.59 25.87 16.35
N ALA A 14 12.34 25.32 17.31
CA ALA A 14 12.85 23.96 17.20
C ALA A 14 11.73 22.92 17.19
N VAL A 15 10.71 23.08 18.03
CA VAL A 15 9.51 22.22 18.06
C VAL A 15 8.74 22.31 16.76
N LEU A 16 8.54 23.54 16.25
CA LEU A 16 7.84 23.78 14.96
C LEU A 16 8.63 23.16 13.80
N LEU A 17 9.95 23.32 13.78
CA LEU A 17 10.82 22.71 12.76
C LEU A 17 10.75 21.18 12.81
N VAL A 18 10.82 20.58 14.00
CA VAL A 18 10.67 19.12 14.16
C VAL A 18 9.29 18.66 13.68
N PHE A 19 8.24 19.42 14.00
CA PHE A 19 6.88 19.13 13.53
C PHE A 19 6.77 19.21 12.01
N LEU A 20 7.31 20.26 11.39
CA LEU A 20 7.35 20.45 9.93
C LEU A 20 8.18 19.36 9.23
N LEU A 21 9.33 18.98 9.80
CA LEU A 21 10.16 17.90 9.28
C LEU A 21 9.47 16.53 9.39
N ARG A 22 8.74 16.27 10.46
CA ARG A 22 7.93 15.05 10.61
C ARG A 22 6.75 15.05 9.64
N TRP A 23 6.10 16.20 9.45
CA TRP A 23 4.99 16.36 8.49
C TRP A 23 5.48 16.20 7.04
N ALA A 24 6.61 16.82 6.67
CA ALA A 24 7.23 16.66 5.34
C ALA A 24 7.64 15.20 5.04
N ARG A 25 8.15 14.47 6.06
CA ARG A 25 8.45 13.03 5.93
C ARG A 25 7.21 12.14 5.80
N SER A 26 6.02 12.66 6.15
CA SER A 26 4.76 11.91 5.98
C SER A 26 4.23 11.92 4.55
N LEU A 27 4.82 12.70 3.65
CA LEU A 27 4.41 12.86 2.25
C LEU A 27 5.39 12.13 1.31
N ASP A 28 5.46 10.79 1.47
CA ASP A 28 6.15 9.91 0.52
C ASP A 28 5.20 9.68 -0.69
N ILE A 29 5.14 10.67 -1.61
CA ILE A 29 4.22 10.70 -2.75
C ILE A 29 4.99 10.43 -4.03
N HIS A 30 4.52 9.46 -4.80
CA HIS A 30 5.17 8.93 -5.98
C HIS A 30 4.23 8.72 -7.16
N GLU A 31 4.80 8.55 -8.36
CA GLU A 31 4.11 8.04 -9.52
C GLU A 31 4.37 6.53 -9.65
N VAL A 32 3.35 5.78 -10.04
CA VAL A 32 3.50 4.35 -10.33
C VAL A 32 4.02 4.22 -11.74
N THR A 33 5.19 3.58 -11.90
CA THR A 33 5.83 3.37 -13.20
C THR A 33 5.52 2.00 -13.80
N GLU A 34 5.19 1.01 -12.95
CA GLU A 34 4.87 -0.35 -13.38
C GLU A 34 3.98 -1.06 -12.35
N VAL A 35 3.07 -1.90 -12.82
CA VAL A 35 2.29 -2.85 -12.01
C VAL A 35 2.69 -4.25 -12.43
N TYR A 36 3.29 -5.02 -11.53
CA TYR A 36 3.76 -6.38 -11.84
C TYR A 36 2.62 -7.40 -11.77
N ASP A 37 1.85 -7.32 -10.69
CA ASP A 37 0.70 -8.17 -10.38
C ASP A 37 -0.31 -7.39 -9.51
N GLY A 38 -1.31 -8.08 -8.93
CA GLY A 38 -2.34 -7.44 -8.12
C GLY A 38 -1.88 -6.94 -6.74
N ASP A 39 -0.61 -7.15 -6.36
CA ASP A 39 -0.10 -6.75 -5.05
C ASP A 39 1.32 -6.17 -5.05
N THR A 40 1.93 -6.04 -6.22
CA THR A 40 3.29 -5.51 -6.37
C THR A 40 3.36 -4.44 -7.46
N ILE A 41 3.85 -3.26 -7.09
CA ILE A 41 4.03 -2.12 -8.00
C ILE A 41 5.48 -1.60 -7.94
N ARG A 42 5.89 -0.85 -8.97
CA ARG A 42 7.11 -0.06 -8.99
C ARG A 42 6.77 1.42 -9.01
N ILE A 43 7.53 2.21 -8.27
CA ILE A 43 7.35 3.66 -8.20
C ILE A 43 8.55 4.40 -8.83
N ASP A 44 8.42 5.69 -9.07
CA ASP A 44 9.32 6.55 -9.83
C ASP A 44 10.74 6.68 -9.24
N ASP A 45 10.93 6.43 -7.94
CA ASP A 45 12.24 6.36 -7.30
C ASP A 45 12.95 5.00 -7.45
N GLY A 46 12.33 4.04 -8.15
CA GLY A 46 12.85 2.71 -8.43
C GLY A 46 12.54 1.64 -7.39
N ARG A 47 11.87 1.98 -6.28
CA ARG A 47 11.44 0.98 -5.28
C ARG A 47 10.34 0.08 -5.84
N ASN A 48 10.45 -1.22 -5.54
CA ASN A 48 9.36 -2.16 -5.69
C ASN A 48 8.57 -2.19 -4.37
N ILE A 49 7.27 -1.96 -4.45
CA ILE A 49 6.37 -1.88 -3.31
C ILE A 49 5.49 -3.12 -3.30
N ARG A 50 5.56 -3.92 -2.24
CA ARG A 50 4.64 -5.02 -1.95
C ARG A 50 3.54 -4.52 -1.03
N LEU A 51 2.31 -4.65 -1.46
CA LEU A 51 1.13 -4.19 -0.72
C LEU A 51 0.92 -5.07 0.52
N ILE A 52 1.08 -4.50 1.71
CA ILE A 52 0.88 -5.23 2.98
C ILE A 52 -0.53 -5.81 3.05
N GLY A 53 -0.60 -7.08 3.43
CA GLY A 53 -1.86 -7.78 3.70
C GLY A 53 -2.67 -8.14 2.45
N VAL A 54 -2.10 -8.01 1.27
CA VAL A 54 -2.71 -8.38 -0.01
C VAL A 54 -2.01 -9.62 -0.56
N ASP A 55 -2.77 -10.62 -0.99
CA ASP A 55 -2.29 -11.82 -1.68
C ASP A 55 -3.09 -11.97 -2.98
N ALA A 56 -2.50 -11.50 -4.06
CA ALA A 56 -3.13 -11.52 -5.38
C ALA A 56 -2.67 -12.74 -6.17
N PRO A 57 -3.51 -13.25 -7.11
CA PRO A 57 -3.08 -14.28 -8.05
C PRO A 57 -1.90 -13.80 -8.89
N GLU A 58 -0.93 -14.68 -9.07
CA GLU A 58 0.31 -14.40 -9.78
C GLU A 58 0.11 -14.25 -11.30
N VAL A 59 0.88 -13.34 -11.90
CA VAL A 59 1.03 -13.21 -13.35
C VAL A 59 2.25 -14.01 -13.81
N ASP A 60 2.22 -14.54 -15.03
CA ASP A 60 3.35 -15.26 -15.61
C ASP A 60 4.61 -14.38 -15.64
N SER A 61 5.68 -14.90 -15.04
CA SER A 61 6.96 -14.21 -14.91
C SER A 61 8.09 -15.25 -14.82
N PRO A 62 9.38 -14.85 -14.93
CA PRO A 62 10.49 -15.75 -14.68
C PRO A 62 10.51 -16.39 -13.29
N TYR A 63 9.73 -15.85 -12.35
CA TYR A 63 9.73 -16.23 -10.92
C TYR A 63 8.44 -16.91 -10.47
N SER A 64 7.35 -16.80 -11.25
CA SER A 64 6.04 -17.35 -10.92
C SER A 64 5.31 -17.83 -12.17
N LYS A 65 4.51 -18.90 -12.04
CA LYS A 65 3.57 -19.31 -13.09
C LYS A 65 2.28 -18.51 -12.96
N GLU A 66 1.64 -18.24 -14.10
CA GLU A 66 0.33 -17.60 -14.14
C GLU A 66 -0.69 -18.42 -13.34
N GLU A 67 -1.38 -17.74 -12.43
CA GLU A 67 -2.52 -18.27 -11.71
C GLU A 67 -3.83 -17.77 -12.33
N PRO A 68 -4.95 -18.50 -12.17
CA PRO A 68 -6.27 -18.01 -12.60
C PRO A 68 -6.56 -16.63 -12.01
N PHE A 69 -6.96 -15.68 -12.87
CA PHE A 69 -7.25 -14.29 -12.54
C PHE A 69 -6.03 -13.39 -12.23
N GLY A 70 -4.80 -13.85 -12.40
CA GLY A 70 -3.61 -13.02 -12.18
C GLY A 70 -3.60 -11.78 -13.05
N ARG A 71 -3.90 -11.94 -14.35
CA ARG A 71 -3.96 -10.82 -15.31
C ARG A 71 -5.07 -9.83 -14.98
N GLU A 72 -6.26 -10.31 -14.66
CA GLU A 72 -7.41 -9.47 -14.29
C GLU A 72 -7.16 -8.70 -12.98
N SER A 73 -6.51 -9.33 -12.00
CA SER A 73 -6.10 -8.69 -10.76
C SER A 73 -5.11 -7.55 -11.02
N ARG A 74 -4.07 -7.79 -11.82
CA ARG A 74 -3.12 -6.79 -12.27
C ARG A 74 -3.81 -5.62 -12.98
N GLU A 75 -4.64 -5.90 -13.99
CA GLU A 75 -5.38 -4.88 -14.74
C GLU A 75 -6.30 -4.04 -13.83
N HIS A 76 -6.89 -4.67 -12.81
CA HIS A 76 -7.71 -3.97 -11.85
C HIS A 76 -6.87 -3.00 -11.00
N LEU A 77 -5.70 -3.43 -10.52
CA LEU A 77 -4.78 -2.56 -9.80
C LEU A 77 -4.30 -1.40 -10.70
N GLU A 78 -3.96 -1.66 -11.96
CA GLU A 78 -3.61 -0.63 -12.93
C GLU A 78 -4.71 0.43 -13.06
N LYS A 79 -5.98 0.02 -13.16
CA LYS A 79 -7.14 0.94 -13.22
C LYS A 79 -7.32 1.76 -11.94
N LEU A 80 -7.08 1.17 -10.77
CA LEU A 80 -7.15 1.87 -9.48
C LEU A 80 -6.07 2.96 -9.36
N LEU A 81 -4.93 2.79 -10.02
CA LEU A 81 -3.77 3.67 -9.94
C LEU A 81 -3.63 4.63 -11.13
N ALA A 82 -4.37 4.40 -12.22
CA ALA A 82 -4.21 5.15 -13.47
C ALA A 82 -4.38 6.66 -13.27
N GLY A 83 -3.34 7.42 -13.67
CA GLY A 83 -3.32 8.89 -13.61
C GLY A 83 -3.27 9.47 -12.18
N ARG A 84 -2.99 8.66 -11.17
CA ARG A 84 -2.96 9.06 -9.77
C ARG A 84 -1.55 9.01 -9.19
N LYS A 85 -1.24 9.95 -8.32
CA LYS A 85 -0.09 9.84 -7.44
C LYS A 85 -0.45 9.00 -6.23
N VAL A 86 0.52 8.23 -5.75
CA VAL A 86 0.34 7.35 -4.60
C VAL A 86 1.16 7.85 -3.41
N GLN A 87 0.55 7.83 -2.23
CA GLN A 87 1.25 8.02 -0.97
C GLN A 87 1.67 6.64 -0.44
N ILE A 88 2.96 6.49 -0.16
CA ILE A 88 3.54 5.26 0.40
C ILE A 88 3.69 5.41 1.91
N ARG A 89 3.08 4.49 2.67
CA ARG A 89 3.26 4.40 4.11
C ARG A 89 3.90 3.07 4.45
N VAL A 90 5.21 3.09 4.68
CA VAL A 90 6.00 1.90 4.99
C VAL A 90 5.51 1.25 6.28
N GLY A 91 5.42 -0.07 6.28
CA GLY A 91 4.99 -0.85 7.44
C GLY A 91 6.02 -0.95 8.55
N ALA A 92 5.66 -1.64 9.65
CA ALA A 92 6.57 -1.87 10.78
C ALA A 92 7.81 -2.68 10.38
N THR A 93 7.64 -3.64 9.46
CA THR A 93 8.74 -4.34 8.79
C THR A 93 8.94 -3.70 7.43
N PRO A 94 10.03 -2.93 7.21
CA PRO A 94 10.19 -2.12 6.01
C PRO A 94 10.40 -2.92 4.72
N LEU A 95 11.08 -4.05 4.81
CA LEU A 95 11.48 -4.85 3.64
C LEU A 95 11.10 -6.31 3.82
N ASP A 96 10.74 -6.95 2.73
CA ASP A 96 10.61 -8.40 2.67
C ASP A 96 11.96 -9.08 2.34
N ARG A 97 11.97 -10.43 2.31
CA ARG A 97 13.16 -11.23 1.99
C ARG A 97 13.69 -11.04 0.57
N TYR A 98 12.91 -10.44 -0.31
CA TYR A 98 13.29 -10.16 -1.70
C TYR A 98 13.73 -8.71 -1.91
N GLY A 99 13.78 -7.90 -0.83
CA GLY A 99 14.17 -6.48 -0.89
C GLY A 99 13.05 -5.54 -1.35
N ARG A 100 11.79 -6.01 -1.45
CA ARG A 100 10.66 -5.14 -1.76
C ARG A 100 10.24 -4.37 -0.52
N THR A 101 9.86 -3.10 -0.69
CA THR A 101 9.32 -2.28 0.40
C THR A 101 7.90 -2.73 0.73
N LEU A 102 7.67 -3.13 1.99
CA LEU A 102 6.35 -3.47 2.50
C LEU A 102 5.58 -2.20 2.91
N ALA A 103 4.48 -1.89 2.23
CA ALA A 103 3.78 -0.63 2.47
C ALA A 103 2.25 -0.71 2.32
N TYR A 104 1.60 0.27 2.95
CA TYR A 104 0.23 0.68 2.64
C TYR A 104 0.29 1.77 1.56
N VAL A 105 -0.45 1.57 0.49
CA VAL A 105 -0.52 2.46 -0.68
C VAL A 105 -1.85 3.19 -0.66
N TYR A 106 -1.80 4.52 -0.73
CA TYR A 106 -3.00 5.36 -0.80
C TYR A 106 -3.00 6.14 -2.11
N ALA A 107 -4.16 6.19 -2.78
CA ALA A 107 -4.41 7.05 -3.93
C ALA A 107 -5.71 7.83 -3.64
N ASP A 108 -5.67 9.17 -3.72
CA ASP A 108 -6.81 10.05 -3.39
C ASP A 108 -7.47 9.70 -2.05
N ASP A 109 -6.66 9.51 -1.00
CA ASP A 109 -7.05 9.09 0.37
C ASP A 109 -7.69 7.69 0.47
N VAL A 110 -7.78 6.93 -0.62
CA VAL A 110 -8.26 5.55 -0.63
C VAL A 110 -7.11 4.59 -0.36
N LEU A 111 -7.26 3.70 0.63
CA LEU A 111 -6.32 2.62 0.90
C LEU A 111 -6.47 1.51 -0.16
N ILE A 112 -5.54 1.50 -1.13
CA ILE A 112 -5.55 0.59 -2.28
C ILE A 112 -5.43 -0.87 -1.86
N ASN A 113 -4.61 -1.18 -0.83
CA ASN A 113 -4.49 -2.52 -0.27
C ASN A 113 -5.85 -3.13 0.10
N GLY A 114 -6.69 -2.38 0.82
CA GLY A 114 -8.03 -2.86 1.18
C GLY A 114 -9.01 -2.81 0.02
N ARG A 115 -8.82 -1.86 -0.89
CA ARG A 115 -9.72 -1.67 -2.04
C ARG A 115 -9.68 -2.85 -3.00
N ILE A 116 -8.50 -3.34 -3.37
CA ILE A 116 -8.36 -4.47 -4.29
C ILE A 116 -8.96 -5.77 -3.73
N ILE A 117 -8.84 -5.99 -2.41
CA ILE A 117 -9.46 -7.14 -1.72
C ILE A 117 -10.99 -7.00 -1.72
N ARG A 118 -11.50 -5.81 -1.38
CA ARG A 118 -12.94 -5.53 -1.35
C ARG A 118 -13.58 -5.66 -2.72
N ASP A 119 -12.86 -5.28 -3.78
CA ASP A 119 -13.30 -5.43 -5.17
C ASP A 119 -13.21 -6.89 -5.67
N GLY A 120 -12.68 -7.82 -4.83
CA GLY A 120 -12.62 -9.25 -5.09
C GLY A 120 -11.49 -9.70 -6.01
N TRP A 121 -10.41 -8.91 -6.15
CA TRP A 121 -9.30 -9.23 -7.03
C TRP A 121 -8.03 -9.67 -6.30
N ALA A 122 -8.09 -9.77 -4.97
CA ALA A 122 -7.05 -10.34 -4.13
C ALA A 122 -7.66 -10.96 -2.86
N GLN A 123 -6.88 -11.80 -2.19
CA GLN A 123 -7.18 -12.34 -0.86
C GLN A 123 -6.52 -11.48 0.22
N ALA A 124 -7.03 -11.57 1.45
CA ALA A 124 -6.35 -11.04 2.61
C ALA A 124 -5.23 -12.00 3.04
N ASP A 125 -3.99 -11.52 3.12
CA ASP A 125 -2.89 -12.33 3.65
C ASP A 125 -2.96 -12.41 5.18
N VAL A 126 -3.64 -13.42 5.68
CA VAL A 126 -3.83 -13.62 7.14
C VAL A 126 -2.66 -14.36 7.82
N ARG A 127 -1.60 -14.72 7.07
CA ARG A 127 -0.42 -15.42 7.60
C ARG A 127 0.45 -14.54 8.51
N PHE A 128 0.36 -13.22 8.33
CA PHE A 128 1.14 -12.24 9.08
C PHE A 128 0.25 -11.34 9.93
N ASP A 129 0.85 -10.73 10.95
CA ASP A 129 0.17 -9.71 11.75
C ASP A 129 0.45 -8.31 11.19
N TYR A 130 -0.61 -7.51 10.95
CA TYR A 130 -0.54 -6.14 10.48
C TYR A 130 -1.80 -5.36 10.88
N LYS A 131 -1.69 -4.05 10.92
CA LYS A 131 -2.70 -3.13 11.49
C LYS A 131 -4.14 -3.36 11.00
N ASN A 132 -4.33 -3.71 9.71
CA ASN A 132 -5.66 -3.80 9.09
C ASN A 132 -6.09 -5.25 8.80
N ARG A 133 -5.49 -6.24 9.45
CA ARG A 133 -5.71 -7.67 9.19
C ARG A 133 -7.19 -8.08 9.25
N ASP A 134 -7.85 -7.73 10.33
CA ASP A 134 -9.27 -8.10 10.52
C ASP A 134 -10.20 -7.38 9.53
N LEU A 135 -9.88 -6.12 9.21
CA LEU A 135 -10.61 -5.35 8.21
C LEU A 135 -10.47 -5.98 6.82
N PHE A 136 -9.27 -6.41 6.43
CA PHE A 136 -9.03 -7.02 5.14
C PHE A 136 -9.69 -8.39 5.03
N ALA A 137 -9.66 -9.18 6.10
CA ALA A 137 -10.40 -10.45 6.18
C ALA A 137 -11.92 -10.23 6.05
N ALA A 138 -12.47 -9.15 6.64
CA ALA A 138 -13.86 -8.79 6.49
C ALA A 138 -14.20 -8.38 5.04
N TYR A 139 -13.33 -7.62 4.37
CA TYR A 139 -13.50 -7.26 2.96
C TYR A 139 -13.50 -8.48 2.03
N GLU A 140 -12.59 -9.42 2.24
CA GLU A 140 -12.57 -10.67 1.49
C GLU A 140 -13.86 -11.46 1.69
N LYS A 141 -14.30 -11.62 2.96
CA LYS A 141 -15.57 -12.30 3.29
C LYS A 141 -16.76 -11.65 2.56
N GLU A 142 -16.80 -10.31 2.52
CA GLU A 142 -17.85 -9.57 1.81
C GLU A 142 -17.78 -9.81 0.29
N ALA A 143 -16.57 -9.76 -0.32
CA ALA A 143 -16.36 -9.99 -1.74
C ALA A 143 -16.79 -11.40 -2.16
N ARG A 144 -16.45 -12.42 -1.35
CA ARG A 144 -16.86 -13.83 -1.54
C ARG A 144 -18.39 -13.96 -1.45
N ALA A 145 -19.03 -13.41 -0.41
CA ALA A 145 -20.48 -13.46 -0.24
C ALA A 145 -21.25 -12.81 -1.40
N LYS A 146 -20.73 -11.72 -1.94
CA LYS A 146 -21.27 -11.01 -3.10
C LYS A 146 -20.89 -11.63 -4.45
N ARG A 147 -20.03 -12.64 -4.48
CA ARG A 147 -19.52 -13.29 -5.70
C ARG A 147 -18.98 -12.28 -6.72
N ILE A 148 -18.12 -11.35 -6.29
CA ILE A 148 -17.50 -10.34 -7.16
C ILE A 148 -16.04 -10.67 -7.47
N GLY A 149 -15.51 -10.09 -8.57
CA GLY A 149 -14.15 -10.31 -9.01
C GLY A 149 -13.86 -11.79 -9.30
N MET A 150 -12.78 -12.33 -8.77
CA MET A 150 -12.37 -13.73 -8.93
C MET A 150 -13.31 -14.73 -8.23
N TRP A 151 -14.17 -14.25 -7.31
CA TRP A 151 -15.12 -15.08 -6.57
C TRP A 151 -16.41 -15.41 -7.34
N LYS A 152 -16.57 -14.89 -8.55
CA LYS A 152 -17.77 -15.15 -9.38
C LYS A 152 -18.00 -16.63 -9.68
N HIS A 153 -16.91 -17.37 -9.81
CA HIS A 153 -16.91 -18.78 -10.20
C HIS A 153 -16.47 -19.73 -9.09
N SER A 154 -16.29 -19.21 -7.86
CA SER A 154 -16.02 -20.06 -6.71
C SER A 154 -17.28 -20.84 -6.33
N PRO A 155 -17.16 -22.15 -6.07
CA PRO A 155 -18.28 -22.99 -5.65
C PRO A 155 -18.87 -22.54 -4.32
#